data_be5d5b78d350b36337ba54dff4b41b0e
#
_entry.id   be5d5b78d350b36337ba54dff4b41b0e
#
_cell.length_a   1.000
_cell.length_b   1.000
_cell.length_c   1.000
_cell.angle_alpha   90.00
_cell.angle_beta   90.00
_cell.angle_gamma   90.00
#
_symmetry.space_group_name_H-M   'P 1'
#
loop_
_entity.id
_entity.type
_entity.pdbx_description
1 polymer ?
#
loop_
_entity_poly.entity_id
_entity_poly.type
_entity_poly.pdbx_seq_one_letter_code
_entity_poly.pdbx_strand_id
1 'polypeptide(L)'
;MHACKLGEALVDMDISIGLINRCLSNDRAAQNELYRELLPYLNLVCQRYLYEQDQRKDVLQEAFIRIFRHLPQFDVQQASFKTWTTKIAINCCLQHNGRRQPHQELVLPRHETLISPAALQKLSNEDLLRWLRKMPEQYFEVFNLFVVDGFSHREIAELLDIDESLSRQRLARGRAWLKKRLPDGLQTRFRATLN
;
A
#
# COMPACT_ATOMS: atom_id res chain seq x y z
N MET A 1 19.04 -6.59 16.99
CA MET A 1 18.99 -5.13 17.18
C MET A 1 18.85 -4.32 15.87
N HIS A 2 18.38 -4.91 14.75
CA HIS A 2 18.21 -4.20 13.46
C HIS A 2 16.74 -3.87 13.09
N ALA A 3 15.76 -4.42 13.80
CA ALA A 3 14.34 -4.22 13.48
C ALA A 3 13.75 -2.87 13.98
N CYS A 4 14.38 -2.22 14.97
CA CYS A 4 13.83 -1.00 15.57
C CYS A 4 14.09 0.28 14.76
N LYS A 5 15.13 0.31 13.92
CA LYS A 5 15.47 1.48 13.08
C LYS A 5 14.65 1.59 11.80
N LEU A 6 13.99 0.51 11.35
CA LEU A 6 13.16 0.51 10.15
C LEU A 6 11.80 1.20 10.36
N GLY A 7 11.29 1.21 11.60
CA GLY A 7 10.00 1.87 11.92
C GLY A 7 10.06 3.40 11.84
N GLU A 8 11.18 4.01 12.21
CA GLU A 8 11.32 5.47 12.21
C GLU A 8 11.60 6.05 10.82
N ALA A 9 12.28 5.29 9.94
CA ALA A 9 12.57 5.72 8.55
C ALA A 9 11.33 5.73 7.62
N LEU A 10 10.21 5.16 8.07
CA LEU A 10 9.00 5.03 7.24
C LEU A 10 8.04 6.21 7.38
N VAL A 11 8.29 7.12 8.32
CA VAL A 11 7.33 8.19 8.68
C VAL A 11 7.48 9.40 7.76
N ASP A 12 8.69 9.65 7.26
CA ASP A 12 9.04 10.93 6.63
C ASP A 12 9.83 10.73 5.32
N MET A 13 9.27 9.95 4.40
CA MET A 13 9.78 9.94 3.02
C MET A 13 9.25 11.17 2.28
N ASP A 14 9.89 12.29 2.53
CA ASP A 14 9.66 13.53 1.80
C ASP A 14 10.55 13.53 0.53
N ILE A 15 10.10 12.75 -0.49
CA ILE A 15 10.76 12.75 -1.80
C ILE A 15 10.66 14.16 -2.36
N SER A 16 11.80 14.84 -2.45
CA SER A 16 11.84 16.21 -2.92
C SER A 16 11.40 16.33 -4.37
N ILE A 17 10.63 17.37 -4.69
CA ILE A 17 10.25 17.70 -6.08
C ILE A 17 11.50 17.87 -6.96
N GLY A 18 12.60 18.35 -6.37
CA GLY A 18 13.89 18.46 -7.07
C GLY A 18 14.43 17.10 -7.55
N LEU A 19 14.32 16.05 -6.74
CA LEU A 19 14.72 14.69 -7.13
C LEU A 19 13.84 14.16 -8.26
N ILE A 20 12.52 14.38 -8.17
CA ILE A 20 11.57 14.00 -9.22
C ILE A 20 11.92 14.68 -10.55
N ASN A 21 12.17 15.99 -10.52
CA ASN A 21 12.52 16.77 -11.72
C ASN A 21 13.85 16.29 -12.37
N ARG A 22 14.84 15.93 -11.56
CA ARG A 22 16.10 15.34 -12.06
C ARG A 22 15.83 13.97 -12.71
N CYS A 23 14.97 13.15 -12.14
CA CYS A 23 14.56 11.87 -12.74
C CYS A 23 13.87 12.07 -14.10
N LEU A 24 13.01 13.09 -14.22
CA LEU A 24 12.35 13.47 -15.48
C LEU A 24 13.33 13.92 -16.56
N SER A 25 14.48 14.50 -16.16
CA SER A 25 15.57 14.87 -17.06
C SER A 25 16.49 13.70 -17.43
N ASN A 26 16.09 12.45 -17.14
CA ASN A 26 16.87 11.22 -17.37
C ASN A 26 18.23 11.17 -16.65
N ASP A 27 18.39 11.88 -15.53
CA ASP A 27 19.55 11.78 -14.65
C ASP A 27 19.59 10.40 -13.99
N ARG A 28 20.53 9.55 -14.45
CA ARG A 28 20.69 8.18 -13.91
C ARG A 28 21.05 8.14 -12.43
N ALA A 29 21.78 9.15 -11.94
CA ALA A 29 22.13 9.24 -10.52
C ALA A 29 20.89 9.52 -9.69
N ALA A 30 20.03 10.44 -10.15
CA ALA A 30 18.75 10.75 -9.50
C ALA A 30 17.78 9.55 -9.54
N GLN A 31 17.72 8.82 -10.64
CA GLN A 31 16.91 7.60 -10.74
C GLN A 31 17.37 6.52 -9.75
N ASN A 32 18.69 6.35 -9.60
CA ASN A 32 19.25 5.41 -8.64
C ASN A 32 19.01 5.86 -7.18
N GLU A 33 19.10 7.15 -6.91
CA GLU A 33 18.76 7.76 -5.62
C GLU A 33 17.29 7.49 -5.28
N LEU A 34 16.36 7.82 -6.16
CA LEU A 34 14.94 7.58 -6.01
C LEU A 34 14.61 6.09 -5.79
N TYR A 35 15.26 5.21 -6.55
CA TYR A 35 15.12 3.76 -6.37
C TYR A 35 15.50 3.31 -4.96
N ARG A 36 16.68 3.76 -4.47
CA ARG A 36 17.19 3.38 -3.13
C ARG A 36 16.29 3.89 -2.01
N GLU A 37 15.72 5.07 -2.15
CA GLU A 37 14.82 5.64 -1.16
C GLU A 37 13.47 4.92 -1.13
N LEU A 38 12.89 4.59 -2.27
CA LEU A 38 11.58 3.95 -2.36
C LEU A 38 11.61 2.46 -2.06
N LEU A 39 12.69 1.75 -2.41
CA LEU A 39 12.76 0.29 -2.36
C LEU A 39 12.39 -0.30 -0.98
N PRO A 40 12.93 0.18 0.17
CA PRO A 40 12.60 -0.37 1.48
C PRO A 40 11.10 -0.24 1.79
N TYR A 41 10.52 0.91 1.46
CA TYR A 41 9.12 1.20 1.68
C TYR A 41 8.20 0.34 0.81
N LEU A 42 8.43 0.32 -0.51
CA LEU A 42 7.62 -0.48 -1.43
C LEU A 42 7.75 -1.99 -1.17
N ASN A 43 8.92 -2.46 -0.71
CA ASN A 43 9.08 -3.86 -0.29
C ASN A 43 8.18 -4.20 0.90
N LEU A 44 8.03 -3.31 1.88
CA LEU A 44 7.10 -3.50 3.01
C LEU A 44 5.64 -3.49 2.56
N VAL A 45 5.30 -2.64 1.58
CA VAL A 45 3.96 -2.64 0.97
C VAL A 45 3.70 -3.99 0.30
N CYS A 46 4.60 -4.43 -0.59
CA CYS A 46 4.45 -5.69 -1.33
C CYS A 46 4.43 -6.92 -0.41
N GLN A 47 5.15 -6.90 0.72
CA GLN A 47 5.19 -8.00 1.70
C GLN A 47 3.82 -8.34 2.30
N ARG A 48 2.87 -7.40 2.29
CA ARG A 48 1.50 -7.65 2.74
C ARG A 48 0.70 -8.50 1.74
N TYR A 49 1.05 -8.44 0.47
CA TYR A 49 0.34 -9.10 -0.63
C TYR A 49 1.05 -10.34 -1.16
N LEU A 50 2.38 -10.40 -1.01
CA LEU A 50 3.24 -11.48 -1.54
C LEU A 50 4.16 -11.99 -0.44
N TYR A 51 4.03 -13.28 -0.11
CA TYR A 51 4.82 -13.90 0.97
C TYR A 51 6.22 -14.29 0.51
N GLU A 52 6.35 -14.78 -0.72
CA GLU A 52 7.60 -15.25 -1.27
C GLU A 52 8.51 -14.10 -1.70
N GLN A 53 9.78 -14.19 -1.32
CA GLN A 53 10.74 -13.12 -1.57
C GLN A 53 11.03 -12.92 -3.06
N ASP A 54 11.08 -14.01 -3.82
CA ASP A 54 11.42 -13.93 -5.25
C ASP A 54 10.26 -13.29 -6.03
N GLN A 55 9.02 -13.67 -5.75
CA GLN A 55 7.84 -13.01 -6.31
C GLN A 55 7.82 -11.51 -6.01
N ARG A 56 8.20 -11.11 -4.77
CA ARG A 56 8.29 -9.68 -4.43
C ARG A 56 9.35 -8.95 -5.21
N LYS A 57 10.52 -9.56 -5.48
CA LYS A 57 11.58 -8.94 -6.31
C LYS A 57 11.08 -8.67 -7.71
N ASP A 58 10.41 -9.64 -8.33
CA ASP A 58 9.88 -9.51 -9.69
C ASP A 58 8.81 -8.41 -9.76
N VAL A 59 7.89 -8.41 -8.79
CA VAL A 59 6.83 -7.39 -8.71
C VAL A 59 7.40 -6.00 -8.43
N LEU A 60 8.41 -5.89 -7.57
CA LEU A 60 9.06 -4.61 -7.31
C LEU A 60 9.78 -4.09 -8.55
N GLN A 61 10.45 -4.95 -9.31
CA GLN A 61 11.08 -4.56 -10.57
C GLN A 61 10.04 -4.01 -11.56
N GLU A 62 8.92 -4.72 -11.73
CA GLU A 62 7.82 -4.26 -12.58
C GLU A 62 7.22 -2.94 -12.07
N ALA A 63 7.04 -2.80 -10.75
CA ALA A 63 6.55 -1.57 -10.15
C ALA A 63 7.47 -0.37 -10.44
N PHE A 64 8.79 -0.54 -10.31
CA PHE A 64 9.75 0.51 -10.64
C PHE A 64 9.77 0.87 -12.13
N ILE A 65 9.67 -0.13 -13.02
CA ILE A 65 9.53 0.12 -14.46
C ILE A 65 8.31 1.00 -14.72
N ARG A 66 7.17 0.70 -14.11
CA ARG A 66 5.94 1.50 -14.25
C ARG A 66 6.06 2.88 -13.62
N ILE A 67 6.66 2.98 -12.43
CA ILE A 67 6.91 4.27 -11.77
C ILE A 67 7.70 5.19 -12.71
N PHE A 68 8.84 4.73 -13.23
CA PHE A 68 9.66 5.56 -14.12
C PHE A 68 8.98 5.86 -15.47
N ARG A 69 8.22 4.92 -16.02
CA ARG A 69 7.45 5.11 -17.25
C ARG A 69 6.37 6.17 -17.11
N HIS A 70 5.65 6.15 -15.98
CA HIS A 70 4.53 7.07 -15.73
C HIS A 70 4.92 8.31 -14.93
N LEU A 71 6.19 8.45 -14.55
CA LEU A 71 6.69 9.60 -13.81
C LEU A 71 6.34 10.96 -14.46
N PRO A 72 6.38 11.11 -15.81
CA PRO A 72 5.96 12.34 -16.46
C PRO A 72 4.48 12.72 -16.28
N GLN A 73 3.64 11.75 -15.87
CA GLN A 73 2.20 11.95 -15.64
C GLN A 73 1.90 12.19 -14.15
N PHE A 74 2.91 12.15 -13.29
CA PHE A 74 2.72 12.39 -11.86
C PHE A 74 2.34 13.85 -11.62
N ASP A 75 1.23 14.06 -10.89
CA ASP A 75 0.73 15.37 -10.52
C ASP A 75 0.60 15.46 -8.98
N VAL A 76 1.43 16.33 -8.40
CA VAL A 76 1.46 16.57 -6.96
C VAL A 76 0.14 17.14 -6.42
N GLN A 77 -0.67 17.76 -7.27
CA GLN A 77 -1.99 18.29 -6.89
C GLN A 77 -3.02 17.16 -6.70
N GLN A 78 -2.78 16.00 -7.29
CA GLN A 78 -3.71 14.87 -7.24
C GLN A 78 -3.38 13.88 -6.11
N ALA A 79 -2.11 13.68 -5.79
CA ALA A 79 -1.69 12.77 -4.72
C ALA A 79 -0.25 13.05 -4.28
N SER A 80 0.09 12.64 -3.05
CA SER A 80 1.50 12.59 -2.65
C SER A 80 2.25 11.55 -3.49
N PHE A 81 3.55 11.77 -3.71
CA PHE A 81 4.38 10.84 -4.47
C PHE A 81 4.39 9.43 -3.83
N LYS A 82 4.40 9.39 -2.51
CA LYS A 82 4.29 8.16 -1.73
C LYS A 82 3.00 7.40 -2.05
N THR A 83 1.85 8.08 -2.02
CA THR A 83 0.55 7.47 -2.33
C THR A 83 0.52 6.96 -3.77
N TRP A 84 1.01 7.76 -4.72
CA TRP A 84 1.04 7.42 -6.12
C TRP A 84 1.88 6.17 -6.39
N THR A 85 3.11 6.09 -5.86
CA THR A 85 3.99 4.92 -6.03
C THR A 85 3.45 3.68 -5.32
N THR A 86 2.80 3.85 -4.14
CA THR A 86 2.13 2.77 -3.42
C THR A 86 1.02 2.13 -4.26
N LYS A 87 0.19 2.94 -4.91
CA LYS A 87 -0.89 2.45 -5.79
C LYS A 87 -0.33 1.64 -6.96
N ILE A 88 0.76 2.07 -7.57
CA ILE A 88 1.44 1.33 -8.63
C ILE A 88 1.91 -0.04 -8.13
N ALA A 89 2.60 -0.07 -6.98
CA ALA A 89 3.13 -1.31 -6.41
C ALA A 89 2.02 -2.30 -6.04
N ILE A 90 0.94 -1.84 -5.41
CA ILE A 90 -0.22 -2.68 -5.07
C ILE A 90 -0.88 -3.24 -6.33
N ASN A 91 -1.06 -2.42 -7.36
CA ASN A 91 -1.58 -2.89 -8.64
C ASN A 91 -0.74 -4.02 -9.24
N CYS A 92 0.60 -3.90 -9.18
CA CYS A 92 1.49 -4.96 -9.62
C CYS A 92 1.32 -6.25 -8.79
N CYS A 93 1.18 -6.14 -7.46
CA CYS A 93 0.92 -7.28 -6.59
C CYS A 93 -0.40 -7.99 -6.94
N LEU A 94 -1.48 -7.23 -7.12
CA LEU A 94 -2.80 -7.79 -7.45
C LEU A 94 -2.82 -8.45 -8.84
N GLN A 95 -2.12 -7.87 -9.80
CA GLN A 95 -1.95 -8.47 -11.13
C GLN A 95 -1.15 -9.78 -11.06
N HIS A 96 -0.05 -9.79 -10.30
CA HIS A 96 0.76 -11.00 -10.12
C HIS A 96 -0.06 -12.15 -9.51
N ASN A 97 -0.96 -11.84 -8.57
CA ASN A 97 -1.86 -12.83 -7.96
C ASN A 97 -3.05 -13.24 -8.87
N GLY A 98 -3.07 -12.82 -10.11
CA GLY A 98 -4.14 -13.15 -11.07
C GLY A 98 -5.49 -12.48 -10.77
N ARG A 99 -5.52 -11.46 -9.92
CA ARG A 99 -6.74 -10.78 -9.45
C ARG A 99 -7.14 -9.58 -10.29
N ARG A 100 -6.31 -9.22 -11.28
CA ARG A 100 -6.57 -8.11 -12.19
C ARG A 100 -6.06 -8.44 -13.59
N GLN A 101 -6.84 -8.06 -14.60
CA GLN A 101 -6.38 -8.18 -15.99
C GLN A 101 -5.27 -7.16 -16.30
N PRO A 102 -4.24 -7.53 -17.10
CA PRO A 102 -3.07 -6.67 -17.38
C PRO A 102 -3.39 -5.35 -18.10
N HIS A 103 -4.58 -5.21 -18.67
CA HIS A 103 -4.95 -4.09 -19.54
C HIS A 103 -5.82 -3.00 -18.90
N GLN A 104 -6.14 -3.10 -17.61
CA GLN A 104 -6.80 -1.96 -16.96
C GLN A 104 -5.76 -0.87 -16.70
N GLU A 105 -5.86 0.19 -17.49
CA GLU A 105 -5.09 1.42 -17.34
C GLU A 105 -5.20 1.93 -15.89
N LEU A 106 -4.06 2.38 -15.33
CA LEU A 106 -4.03 2.98 -14.00
C LEU A 106 -4.93 4.22 -13.99
N VAL A 107 -6.18 4.05 -13.64
CA VAL A 107 -7.02 5.18 -13.27
C VAL A 107 -6.48 5.69 -11.95
N LEU A 108 -5.74 6.80 -12.01
CA LEU A 108 -5.25 7.52 -10.83
C LEU A 108 -6.44 8.24 -10.21
N PRO A 109 -6.93 7.84 -9.05
CA PRO A 109 -8.09 8.47 -8.45
C PRO A 109 -7.76 9.83 -7.89
N ARG A 110 -8.70 10.76 -8.04
CA ARG A 110 -8.69 12.06 -7.36
C ARG A 110 -8.90 11.86 -5.86
N HIS A 111 -8.26 12.72 -5.08
CA HIS A 111 -8.22 12.73 -3.61
C HIS A 111 -9.54 12.37 -2.93
N GLU A 112 -9.48 11.40 -2.01
CA GLU A 112 -10.25 11.40 -0.77
C GLU A 112 -9.31 11.04 0.38
N THR A 113 -9.52 11.66 1.50
CA THR A 113 -8.68 11.83 2.68
C THR A 113 -8.04 10.53 3.18
N LEU A 114 -6.72 10.48 3.14
CA LEU A 114 -5.93 9.40 3.74
C LEU A 114 -6.10 9.39 5.26
N ILE A 115 -6.59 8.29 5.80
CA ILE A 115 -6.40 8.01 7.22
C ILE A 115 -4.90 7.80 7.40
N SER A 116 -4.27 8.67 8.16
CA SER A 116 -2.83 8.69 8.36
C SER A 116 -2.30 7.31 8.81
N PRO A 117 -1.24 6.78 8.19
CA PRO A 117 -0.56 5.56 8.63
C PRO A 117 -0.05 5.62 10.07
N ALA A 118 0.00 6.80 10.68
CA ALA A 118 0.41 7.03 12.06
C ALA A 118 -0.40 6.23 13.10
N ALA A 119 -1.65 5.88 12.81
CA ALA A 119 -2.45 5.05 13.71
C ALA A 119 -1.95 3.59 13.76
N LEU A 120 -1.28 3.11 12.70
CA LEU A 120 -0.71 1.76 12.62
C LEU A 120 0.73 1.67 13.14
N GLN A 121 1.42 2.81 13.29
CA GLN A 121 2.82 2.86 13.72
C GLN A 121 3.04 2.52 15.21
N LYS A 122 1.99 2.56 16.05
CA LYS A 122 2.09 2.28 17.51
C LYS A 122 2.03 0.80 17.86
N LEU A 123 1.98 -0.09 16.89
CA LEU A 123 1.95 -1.53 17.09
C LEU A 123 3.27 -2.13 16.64
N SER A 124 3.75 -3.15 17.32
CA SER A 124 4.75 -4.00 16.73
C SER A 124 4.13 -4.55 15.45
N ASN A 125 4.62 -4.10 14.30
CA ASN A 125 4.06 -4.42 12.98
C ASN A 125 3.88 -5.94 12.76
N GLU A 126 4.67 -6.75 13.45
CA GLU A 126 4.66 -8.21 13.36
C GLU A 126 3.40 -8.85 13.96
N ASP A 127 2.91 -8.38 15.11
CA ASP A 127 1.74 -8.97 15.76
C ASP A 127 0.47 -8.68 14.95
N LEU A 128 0.32 -7.45 14.46
CA LEU A 128 -0.79 -7.10 13.59
C LEU A 128 -0.76 -7.89 12.28
N LEU A 129 0.38 -7.93 11.62
CA LEU A 129 0.55 -8.68 10.37
C LEU A 129 0.23 -10.18 10.58
N ARG A 130 0.61 -10.75 11.73
CA ARG A 130 0.28 -12.14 12.07
C ARG A 130 -1.23 -12.39 12.18
N TRP A 131 -1.99 -11.46 12.76
CA TRP A 131 -3.45 -11.56 12.82
C TRP A 131 -4.12 -11.30 11.48
N LEU A 132 -3.67 -10.29 10.75
CA LEU A 132 -4.17 -9.99 9.41
C LEU A 132 -3.98 -11.18 8.46
N ARG A 133 -2.85 -11.88 8.54
CA ARG A 133 -2.56 -13.09 7.75
C ARG A 133 -3.52 -14.26 8.02
N LYS A 134 -4.18 -14.30 9.19
CA LYS A 134 -5.19 -15.30 9.52
C LYS A 134 -6.59 -14.92 9.04
N MET A 135 -6.77 -13.70 8.58
CA MET A 135 -8.07 -13.23 8.08
C MET A 135 -8.39 -13.93 6.75
N PRO A 136 -9.67 -14.29 6.49
CA PRO A 136 -10.07 -14.73 5.16
C PRO A 136 -9.65 -13.72 4.10
N GLU A 137 -9.06 -14.21 3.01
CA GLU A 137 -8.39 -13.42 1.99
C GLU A 137 -9.23 -12.26 1.47
N GLN A 138 -10.48 -12.51 1.14
CA GLN A 138 -11.43 -11.50 0.64
C GLN A 138 -11.68 -10.33 1.60
N TYR A 139 -11.53 -10.55 2.92
CA TYR A 139 -11.66 -9.49 3.92
C TYR A 139 -10.33 -8.79 4.14
N PHE A 140 -9.24 -9.55 4.11
CA PHE A 140 -7.89 -9.06 4.26
C PHE A 140 -7.54 -8.04 3.17
N GLU A 141 -7.88 -8.32 1.90
CA GLU A 141 -7.61 -7.43 0.78
C GLU A 141 -8.30 -6.08 0.94
N VAL A 142 -9.62 -6.12 1.16
CA VAL A 142 -10.40 -4.87 1.34
C VAL A 142 -9.95 -4.12 2.59
N PHE A 143 -9.63 -4.84 3.68
CA PHE A 143 -9.14 -4.22 4.90
C PHE A 143 -7.79 -3.51 4.67
N ASN A 144 -6.83 -4.17 4.02
CA ASN A 144 -5.55 -3.56 3.70
C ASN A 144 -5.70 -2.34 2.80
N LEU A 145 -6.42 -2.49 1.70
CA LEU A 145 -6.63 -1.40 0.74
C LEU A 145 -7.29 -0.20 1.41
N PHE A 146 -8.35 -0.41 2.19
CA PHE A 146 -9.10 0.69 2.80
C PHE A 146 -8.38 1.27 4.02
N VAL A 147 -7.99 0.41 4.98
CA VAL A 147 -7.51 0.86 6.30
C VAL A 147 -6.03 1.22 6.28
N VAL A 148 -5.22 0.45 5.55
CA VAL A 148 -3.76 0.62 5.55
C VAL A 148 -3.31 1.53 4.43
N ASP A 149 -3.85 1.31 3.23
CA ASP A 149 -3.39 1.99 2.01
C ASP A 149 -4.27 3.18 1.62
N GLY A 150 -5.42 3.38 2.28
CA GLY A 150 -6.26 4.58 2.16
C GLY A 150 -7.08 4.67 0.86
N PHE A 151 -7.33 3.54 0.20
CA PHE A 151 -8.20 3.49 -0.98
C PHE A 151 -9.66 3.70 -0.59
N SER A 152 -10.40 4.45 -1.38
CA SER A 152 -11.86 4.53 -1.26
C SER A 152 -12.54 3.22 -1.68
N HIS A 153 -13.77 2.98 -1.25
CA HIS A 153 -14.53 1.80 -1.68
C HIS A 153 -14.75 1.73 -3.18
N ARG A 154 -14.87 2.87 -3.85
CA ARG A 154 -14.96 2.95 -5.30
C ARG A 154 -13.67 2.44 -5.97
N GLU A 155 -12.51 2.93 -5.53
CA GLU A 155 -11.22 2.47 -6.03
C GLU A 155 -10.99 0.98 -5.78
N ILE A 156 -11.39 0.48 -4.59
CA ILE A 156 -11.31 -0.94 -4.26
C ILE A 156 -12.23 -1.77 -5.14
N ALA A 157 -13.42 -1.27 -5.45
CA ALA A 157 -14.35 -1.93 -6.35
C ALA A 157 -13.75 -2.09 -7.75
N GLU A 158 -13.16 -1.03 -8.29
CA GLU A 158 -12.45 -1.04 -9.57
C GLU A 158 -11.20 -1.95 -9.53
N LEU A 159 -10.45 -1.95 -8.40
CA LEU A 159 -9.23 -2.74 -8.24
C LEU A 159 -9.48 -4.24 -8.15
N LEU A 160 -10.53 -4.66 -7.46
CA LEU A 160 -10.83 -6.06 -7.17
C LEU A 160 -11.94 -6.64 -8.07
N ASP A 161 -12.45 -5.83 -9.02
CA ASP A 161 -13.58 -6.19 -9.90
C ASP A 161 -14.80 -6.67 -9.10
N ILE A 162 -15.24 -5.84 -8.14
CA ILE A 162 -16.38 -6.09 -7.27
C ILE A 162 -17.26 -4.84 -7.19
N ASP A 163 -18.50 -5.00 -6.68
CA ASP A 163 -19.35 -3.85 -6.40
C ASP A 163 -18.85 -3.06 -5.17
N GLU A 164 -19.06 -1.74 -5.18
CA GLU A 164 -18.72 -0.87 -4.06
C GLU A 164 -19.44 -1.25 -2.76
N SER A 165 -20.70 -1.73 -2.88
CA SER A 165 -21.47 -2.26 -1.74
C SER A 165 -20.83 -3.52 -1.15
N LEU A 166 -20.31 -4.41 -2.01
CA LEU A 166 -19.58 -5.61 -1.57
C LEU A 166 -18.25 -5.26 -0.90
N SER A 167 -17.56 -4.24 -1.40
CA SER A 167 -16.35 -3.71 -0.74
C SER A 167 -16.67 -3.25 0.69
N ARG A 168 -17.73 -2.44 0.88
CA ARG A 168 -18.19 -2.03 2.23
C ARG A 168 -18.54 -3.22 3.12
N GLN A 169 -19.26 -4.19 2.58
CA GLN A 169 -19.65 -5.39 3.33
C GLN A 169 -18.44 -6.24 3.74
N ARG A 170 -17.46 -6.42 2.85
CA ARG A 170 -16.21 -7.15 3.15
C ARG A 170 -15.40 -6.44 4.23
N LEU A 171 -15.30 -5.10 4.21
CA LEU A 171 -14.65 -4.33 5.26
C LEU A 171 -15.34 -4.53 6.62
N ALA A 172 -16.67 -4.40 6.67
CA ALA A 172 -17.44 -4.59 7.90
C ALA A 172 -17.24 -6.00 8.49
N ARG A 173 -17.27 -7.04 7.64
CA ARG A 173 -16.99 -8.43 8.04
C ARG A 173 -15.55 -8.62 8.51
N GLY A 174 -14.57 -8.00 7.86
CA GLY A 174 -13.17 -8.02 8.26
C GLY A 174 -12.96 -7.39 9.64
N ARG A 175 -13.56 -6.22 9.89
CA ARG A 175 -13.56 -5.56 11.21
C ARG A 175 -14.20 -6.43 12.29
N ALA A 176 -15.36 -7.02 12.02
CA ALA A 176 -16.03 -7.92 12.94
C ALA A 176 -15.19 -9.17 13.25
N TRP A 177 -14.52 -9.72 12.22
CA TRP A 177 -13.62 -10.86 12.37
C TRP A 177 -12.43 -10.55 13.28
N LEU A 178 -11.79 -9.38 13.10
CA LEU A 178 -10.71 -8.91 13.97
C LEU A 178 -11.20 -8.68 15.39
N LYS A 179 -12.30 -7.95 15.55
CA LYS A 179 -12.88 -7.65 16.88
C LYS A 179 -13.17 -8.91 17.70
N LYS A 180 -13.62 -9.98 17.06
CA LYS A 180 -13.92 -11.27 17.74
C LYS A 180 -12.65 -12.03 18.16
N ARG A 181 -11.51 -11.79 17.53
CA ARG A 181 -10.31 -12.62 17.69
C ARG A 181 -9.12 -11.92 18.31
N LEU A 182 -9.07 -10.60 18.25
CA LEU A 182 -8.00 -9.84 18.87
C LEU A 182 -8.12 -9.92 20.41
N PRO A 183 -7.01 -10.15 21.14
CA PRO A 183 -6.98 -9.99 22.61
C PRO A 183 -7.42 -8.59 23.02
N ASP A 184 -8.08 -8.46 24.19
CA ASP A 184 -8.66 -7.20 24.67
C ASP A 184 -7.67 -6.02 24.68
N GLY A 185 -6.42 -6.27 25.06
CA GLY A 185 -5.38 -5.24 25.02
C GLY A 185 -5.05 -4.71 23.62
N LEU A 186 -5.23 -5.54 22.59
CA LEU A 186 -5.08 -5.14 21.20
C LEU A 186 -6.36 -4.49 20.66
N GLN A 187 -7.55 -4.94 21.09
CA GLN A 187 -8.82 -4.31 20.69
C GLN A 187 -8.88 -2.84 21.09
N THR A 188 -8.40 -2.48 22.28
CA THR A 188 -8.35 -1.09 22.74
C THR A 188 -7.44 -0.25 21.87
N ARG A 189 -6.29 -0.79 21.45
CA ARG A 189 -5.34 -0.11 20.55
C ARG A 189 -5.88 0.09 19.13
N PHE A 190 -6.73 -0.85 18.66
CA PHE A 190 -7.34 -0.82 17.32
C PHE A 190 -8.74 -0.19 17.30
N ARG A 191 -9.24 0.32 18.40
CA ARG A 191 -10.63 0.80 18.52
C ARG A 191 -11.00 1.83 17.44
N ALA A 192 -10.08 2.73 17.11
CA ALA A 192 -10.26 3.73 16.04
C ALA A 192 -10.31 3.12 14.63
N THR A 193 -9.71 1.95 14.43
CA THR A 193 -9.62 1.25 13.14
C THR A 193 -10.76 0.23 12.98
N LEU A 194 -11.36 -0.21 14.09
CA LEU A 194 -12.41 -1.23 14.13
C LEU A 194 -13.84 -0.64 14.13
N ASN A 195 -13.96 0.66 14.32
CA ASN A 195 -15.20 1.40 14.19
C ASN A 195 -15.25 2.12 12.85
#